data_94df9c05bf1805005c5067a561c2d125
#
_entry.id   94df9c05bf1805005c5067a561c2d125
#
_cell.length_a   1.000
_cell.length_b   1.000
_cell.length_c   1.000
_cell.angle_alpha   90.00
_cell.angle_beta   90.00
_cell.angle_gamma   90.00
#
_symmetry.space_group_name_H-M   'P 1'
#
loop_
_entity.id
_entity.type
_entity.pdbx_description
1 polymer ?
#
loop_
_entity_poly.entity_id
_entity_poly.type
_entity_poly.pdbx_seq_one_letter_code
_entity_poly.pdbx_strand_id
1 'polypeptide(L)'
;MPTQGHKTLSNLRIDLLLVERGLARSRGHAADLVKAKRVLIGTREITKPSQSVAMDAEIKVLAADEYVSRAGLKLKGALDAFGALEVVGKTCLDVGASTGGFTDVLLRHGAARVVAIDVGHEQFAPELRNNPRVQSFEGINAREVSLEQLRELTEDANLEIDLVVADLSFI
;
A
#
# COMPACT_ATOMS: atom_id res chain seq x y z
N MET A 1 -29.34 24.33 -44.27
CA MET A 1 -29.23 23.18 -43.36
C MET A 1 -27.74 22.86 -43.22
N PRO A 2 -27.05 23.21 -42.14
CA PRO A 2 -25.65 22.80 -41.93
C PRO A 2 -25.64 21.36 -41.42
N THR A 3 -24.97 20.51 -42.19
CA THR A 3 -24.65 19.13 -41.83
C THR A 3 -23.78 19.10 -40.56
N GLN A 4 -24.30 18.55 -39.48
CA GLN A 4 -23.52 18.25 -38.30
C GLN A 4 -22.47 17.19 -38.66
N GLY A 5 -21.20 17.63 -38.73
CA GLY A 5 -20.07 16.72 -38.89
C GLY A 5 -20.00 15.81 -37.66
N HIS A 6 -20.17 14.52 -37.85
CA HIS A 6 -19.85 13.51 -36.84
C HIS A 6 -18.35 13.62 -36.58
N LYS A 7 -17.98 14.19 -35.41
CA LYS A 7 -16.63 14.15 -34.88
C LYS A 7 -16.33 12.68 -34.61
N THR A 8 -15.58 12.05 -35.53
CA THR A 8 -15.08 10.69 -35.30
C THR A 8 -14.15 10.78 -34.10
N LEU A 9 -14.65 10.38 -32.91
CA LEU A 9 -13.85 10.32 -31.71
C LEU A 9 -12.77 9.28 -31.94
N SER A 10 -11.52 9.71 -32.15
CA SER A 10 -10.39 8.82 -32.30
C SER A 10 -10.14 8.12 -30.96
N ASN A 11 -9.92 6.81 -31.01
CA ASN A 11 -9.58 6.02 -29.84
C ASN A 11 -8.05 5.93 -29.70
N LEU A 12 -7.58 5.93 -28.47
CA LEU A 12 -6.17 5.73 -28.14
C LEU A 12 -6.03 4.68 -27.04
N ARG A 13 -4.89 4.00 -27.00
CA ARG A 13 -4.58 3.10 -25.89
C ARG A 13 -4.45 3.91 -24.60
N ILE A 14 -4.98 3.37 -23.50
CA ILE A 14 -5.00 4.08 -22.22
C ILE A 14 -3.59 4.38 -21.70
N ASP A 15 -2.60 3.49 -21.91
CA ASP A 15 -1.23 3.70 -21.49
C ASP A 15 -0.56 4.90 -22.23
N LEU A 16 -0.94 5.14 -23.48
CA LEU A 16 -0.50 6.31 -24.23
C LEU A 16 -1.25 7.57 -23.81
N LEU A 17 -2.56 7.49 -23.67
CA LEU A 17 -3.40 8.62 -23.31
C LEU A 17 -3.08 9.18 -21.91
N LEU A 18 -2.72 8.31 -20.95
CA LEU A 18 -2.26 8.73 -19.63
C LEU A 18 -0.97 9.57 -19.70
N VAL A 19 -0.02 9.19 -20.56
CA VAL A 19 1.22 9.95 -20.75
C VAL A 19 0.95 11.25 -21.47
N GLU A 20 0.17 11.23 -22.55
CA GLU A 20 -0.19 12.42 -23.34
C GLU A 20 -0.89 13.50 -22.50
N ARG A 21 -1.73 13.08 -21.55
CA ARG A 21 -2.44 13.98 -20.63
C ARG A 21 -1.63 14.36 -19.37
N GLY A 22 -0.36 13.92 -19.27
CA GLY A 22 0.46 14.20 -18.08
C GLY A 22 0.03 13.47 -16.81
N LEU A 23 -0.88 12.48 -16.92
CA LEU A 23 -1.36 11.68 -15.81
C LEU A 23 -0.39 10.54 -15.44
N ALA A 24 0.58 10.25 -16.30
CA ALA A 24 1.67 9.33 -16.04
C ALA A 24 2.97 9.85 -16.64
N ARG A 25 4.09 9.67 -15.92
CA ARG A 25 5.43 10.13 -16.35
C ARG A 25 6.04 9.31 -17.49
N SER A 26 5.54 8.09 -17.71
CA SER A 26 5.99 7.17 -18.77
C SER A 26 4.94 6.10 -19.03
N ARG A 27 5.08 5.36 -20.17
CA ARG A 27 4.20 4.22 -20.48
C ARG A 27 4.32 3.09 -19.46
N GLY A 28 5.51 2.84 -18.92
CA GLY A 28 5.72 1.88 -17.84
C GLY A 28 4.91 2.28 -16.60
N HIS A 29 5.05 3.52 -16.14
CA HIS A 29 4.27 4.06 -15.04
C HIS A 29 2.75 4.00 -15.31
N ALA A 30 2.30 4.32 -16.52
CA ALA A 30 0.90 4.19 -16.91
C ALA A 30 0.39 2.74 -16.81
N ALA A 31 1.21 1.77 -17.25
CA ALA A 31 0.88 0.35 -17.14
C ALA A 31 0.79 -0.11 -15.67
N ASP A 32 1.67 0.39 -14.81
CA ASP A 32 1.64 0.08 -13.37
C ASP A 32 0.40 0.67 -12.69
N LEU A 33 0.01 1.91 -13.03
CA LEU A 33 -1.24 2.51 -12.56
C LEU A 33 -2.47 1.67 -12.93
N VAL A 34 -2.53 1.16 -14.17
CA VAL A 34 -3.62 0.31 -14.64
C VAL A 34 -3.62 -1.05 -13.93
N LYS A 35 -2.44 -1.70 -13.81
CA LYS A 35 -2.32 -2.98 -13.05
C LYS A 35 -2.71 -2.83 -11.60
N ALA A 36 -2.36 -1.71 -10.97
CA ALA A 36 -2.75 -1.36 -9.61
C ALA A 36 -4.22 -0.95 -9.48
N LYS A 37 -5.03 -1.04 -10.58
CA LYS A 37 -6.46 -0.71 -10.61
C LYS A 37 -6.78 0.75 -10.22
N ARG A 38 -5.86 1.65 -10.49
CA ARG A 38 -5.95 3.08 -10.12
C ARG A 38 -6.50 3.98 -11.23
N VAL A 39 -6.82 3.42 -12.38
CA VAL A 39 -7.32 4.18 -13.54
C VAL A 39 -8.79 3.89 -13.75
N LEU A 40 -9.61 4.93 -13.70
CA LEU A 40 -11.04 4.87 -13.93
C LEU A 40 -11.43 5.73 -15.14
N ILE A 41 -12.46 5.30 -15.88
CA ILE A 41 -13.23 6.13 -16.84
C ILE A 41 -14.66 6.19 -16.32
N GLY A 42 -15.07 7.36 -15.86
CA GLY A 42 -16.28 7.49 -15.05
C GLY A 42 -16.16 6.63 -13.79
N THR A 43 -17.05 5.64 -13.62
CA THR A 43 -17.03 4.67 -12.50
C THR A 43 -16.37 3.34 -12.86
N ARG A 44 -15.99 3.15 -14.13
CA ARG A 44 -15.46 1.88 -14.64
C ARG A 44 -13.95 1.80 -14.48
N GLU A 45 -13.48 0.75 -13.83
CA GLU A 45 -12.07 0.43 -13.69
C GLU A 45 -11.47 -0.05 -15.03
N ILE A 46 -10.29 0.45 -15.36
CA ILE A 46 -9.49 -0.02 -16.49
C ILE A 46 -8.54 -1.10 -16.02
N THR A 47 -8.59 -2.26 -16.67
CA THR A 47 -7.83 -3.46 -16.26
C THR A 47 -6.67 -3.83 -17.18
N LYS A 48 -6.64 -3.28 -18.40
CA LYS A 48 -5.58 -3.59 -19.40
C LYS A 48 -4.90 -2.31 -19.89
N PRO A 49 -3.58 -2.17 -19.76
CA PRO A 49 -2.84 -0.99 -20.27
C PRO A 49 -3.00 -0.75 -21.77
N SER A 50 -3.25 -1.80 -22.54
CA SER A 50 -3.48 -1.72 -24.00
C SER A 50 -4.93 -1.42 -24.38
N GLN A 51 -5.83 -1.26 -23.41
CA GLN A 51 -7.25 -1.00 -23.69
C GLN A 51 -7.41 0.30 -24.49
N SER A 52 -8.19 0.23 -25.57
CA SER A 52 -8.53 1.38 -26.40
C SER A 52 -9.69 2.14 -25.77
N VAL A 53 -9.53 3.45 -25.60
CA VAL A 53 -10.51 4.35 -24.99
C VAL A 53 -10.65 5.60 -25.85
N ALA A 54 -11.80 6.28 -25.75
CA ALA A 54 -12.00 7.54 -26.47
C ALA A 54 -10.98 8.60 -26.01
N MET A 55 -10.45 9.36 -26.95
CA MET A 55 -9.45 10.39 -26.62
C MET A 55 -9.98 11.51 -25.72
N ASP A 56 -11.27 11.72 -25.67
CA ASP A 56 -11.97 12.67 -24.79
C ASP A 56 -12.53 12.04 -23.52
N ALA A 57 -12.25 10.75 -23.25
CA ALA A 57 -12.75 10.06 -22.06
C ALA A 57 -12.32 10.81 -20.77
N GLU A 58 -13.24 10.92 -19.83
CA GLU A 58 -12.95 11.47 -18.52
C GLU A 58 -12.15 10.43 -17.69
N ILE A 59 -10.85 10.63 -17.63
CA ILE A 59 -9.94 9.74 -16.90
C ILE A 59 -9.72 10.28 -15.48
N LYS A 60 -9.95 9.43 -14.50
CA LYS A 60 -9.57 9.65 -13.11
C LYS A 60 -8.47 8.68 -12.73
N VAL A 61 -7.31 9.22 -12.33
CA VAL A 61 -6.25 8.43 -11.70
C VAL A 61 -6.42 8.59 -10.19
N LEU A 62 -6.72 7.48 -9.51
CA LEU A 62 -6.79 7.45 -8.06
C LEU A 62 -5.39 7.77 -7.50
N ALA A 63 -5.34 8.55 -6.43
CA ALA A 63 -4.09 8.78 -5.71
C ALA A 63 -3.42 7.45 -5.37
N ALA A 64 -2.10 7.40 -5.23
CA ALA A 64 -1.42 6.23 -4.70
C ALA A 64 -2.15 5.83 -3.42
N ASP A 65 -2.33 4.52 -3.20
CA ASP A 65 -2.67 4.08 -1.86
C ASP A 65 -1.71 4.82 -0.95
N GLU A 66 -2.25 5.54 0.01
CA GLU A 66 -1.47 6.40 0.90
C GLU A 66 -0.38 5.58 1.62
N TYR A 67 -0.53 4.27 1.61
CA TYR A 67 0.30 3.26 2.27
C TYR A 67 0.95 2.30 1.27
N VAL A 68 2.03 1.62 1.67
CA VAL A 68 2.77 0.64 0.84
C VAL A 68 1.91 -0.51 0.34
N SER A 69 0.78 -0.79 1.02
CA SER A 69 -0.22 -1.75 0.55
C SER A 69 -1.64 -1.38 0.99
N ARG A 70 -2.65 -2.00 0.33
CA ARG A 70 -4.06 -1.83 0.71
C ARG A 70 -4.38 -2.33 2.13
N ALA A 71 -3.58 -3.26 2.66
CA ALA A 71 -3.73 -3.71 4.04
C ALA A 71 -3.68 -2.54 5.02
N GLY A 72 -2.86 -1.51 4.75
CA GLY A 72 -2.80 -0.30 5.55
C GLY A 72 -4.15 0.38 5.76
N LEU A 73 -5.04 0.34 4.76
CA LEU A 73 -6.39 0.91 4.89
C LEU A 73 -7.23 0.22 5.97
N LYS A 74 -7.00 -1.08 6.24
CA LYS A 74 -7.68 -1.81 7.32
C LYS A 74 -7.28 -1.24 8.69
N LEU A 75 -5.97 -1.11 8.92
CA LEU A 75 -5.48 -0.56 10.19
C LEU A 75 -5.87 0.90 10.37
N LYS A 76 -5.75 1.72 9.31
CA LYS A 76 -6.22 3.10 9.35
C LYS A 76 -7.70 3.19 9.75
N GLY A 77 -8.56 2.40 9.12
CA GLY A 77 -9.98 2.35 9.44
C GLY A 77 -10.25 1.90 10.89
N ALA A 78 -9.46 0.96 11.41
CA ALA A 78 -9.55 0.52 12.80
C ALA A 78 -9.13 1.63 13.78
N LEU A 79 -8.01 2.32 13.51
CA LEU A 79 -7.54 3.43 14.34
C LEU A 79 -8.56 4.59 14.36
N ASP A 80 -9.14 4.92 13.21
CA ASP A 80 -10.20 5.95 13.12
C ASP A 80 -11.44 5.54 13.93
N ALA A 81 -11.82 4.27 13.88
CA ALA A 81 -13.01 3.76 14.59
C ALA A 81 -12.83 3.67 16.11
N PHE A 82 -11.63 3.28 16.55
CA PHE A 82 -11.35 3.13 17.99
C PHE A 82 -11.01 4.44 18.71
N GLY A 83 -10.68 5.50 17.99
CA GLY A 83 -10.53 6.88 18.45
C GLY A 83 -9.63 7.14 19.66
N ALA A 84 -9.62 6.24 20.63
CA ALA A 84 -8.82 6.31 21.86
C ALA A 84 -7.49 5.54 21.77
N LEU A 85 -7.20 4.88 20.65
CA LEU A 85 -5.98 4.10 20.48
C LEU A 85 -4.83 5.01 20.05
N GLU A 86 -4.02 5.42 21.00
CA GLU A 86 -2.84 6.23 20.72
C GLU A 86 -1.68 5.37 20.20
N VAL A 87 -1.07 5.79 19.11
CA VAL A 87 0.10 5.14 18.48
C VAL A 87 1.37 5.96 18.73
N VAL A 88 1.21 7.26 18.96
CA VAL A 88 2.32 8.20 19.12
C VAL A 88 3.27 7.77 20.24
N GLY A 89 4.56 7.69 19.91
CA GLY A 89 5.63 7.36 20.86
C GLY A 89 5.71 5.89 21.28
N LYS A 90 4.83 5.02 20.75
CA LYS A 90 4.77 3.60 21.14
C LYS A 90 5.75 2.74 20.36
N THR A 91 6.18 1.65 21.01
CA THR A 91 6.80 0.49 20.38
C THR A 91 5.71 -0.48 19.97
N CYS A 92 5.58 -0.70 18.67
CA CYS A 92 4.53 -1.52 18.10
C CYS A 92 5.10 -2.84 17.56
N LEU A 93 4.30 -3.91 17.67
CA LEU A 93 4.55 -5.20 17.02
C LEU A 93 3.53 -5.38 15.88
N ASP A 94 4.01 -5.56 14.67
CA ASP A 94 3.21 -5.88 13.47
C ASP A 94 3.37 -7.37 13.15
N VAL A 95 2.29 -8.13 13.37
CA VAL A 95 2.27 -9.60 13.20
C VAL A 95 1.60 -9.96 11.89
N GLY A 96 2.34 -10.60 10.99
CA GLY A 96 1.90 -10.85 9.61
C GLY A 96 2.11 -9.60 8.74
N ALA A 97 3.28 -8.99 8.87
CA ALA A 97 3.59 -7.70 8.26
C ALA A 97 3.53 -7.71 6.73
N SER A 98 3.79 -8.86 6.08
CA SER A 98 3.79 -9.03 4.61
C SER A 98 4.58 -7.90 3.92
N THR A 99 3.94 -7.07 3.11
CA THR A 99 4.57 -5.91 2.45
C THR A 99 4.81 -4.71 3.37
N GLY A 100 4.33 -4.73 4.62
CA GLY A 100 4.51 -3.65 5.58
C GLY A 100 3.37 -2.61 5.61
N GLY A 101 2.17 -2.97 5.14
CA GLY A 101 1.06 -2.03 5.09
C GLY A 101 0.66 -1.50 6.48
N PHE A 102 0.62 -2.35 7.49
CA PHE A 102 0.34 -1.94 8.87
C PHE A 102 1.50 -1.16 9.46
N THR A 103 2.73 -1.61 9.24
CA THR A 103 3.96 -0.90 9.64
C THR A 103 3.97 0.55 9.13
N ASP A 104 3.63 0.78 7.84
CA ASP A 104 3.58 2.13 7.26
C ASP A 104 2.54 3.01 7.96
N VAL A 105 1.36 2.47 8.26
CA VAL A 105 0.31 3.18 9.02
C VAL A 105 0.81 3.55 10.42
N LEU A 106 1.40 2.61 11.15
CA LEU A 106 1.94 2.85 12.49
C LEU A 106 2.98 3.96 12.50
N LEU A 107 3.92 3.95 11.54
CA LEU A 107 4.95 4.98 11.41
C LEU A 107 4.37 6.37 11.14
N ARG A 108 3.37 6.46 10.26
CA ARG A 108 2.68 7.71 9.94
C ARG A 108 1.82 8.22 11.10
N HIS A 109 1.34 7.34 11.95
CA HIS A 109 0.63 7.69 13.20
C HIS A 109 1.58 7.95 14.38
N GLY A 110 2.89 8.04 14.13
CA GLY A 110 3.88 8.49 15.10
C GLY A 110 4.42 7.41 16.03
N ALA A 111 4.35 6.11 15.65
CA ALA A 111 5.06 5.06 16.38
C ALA A 111 6.54 5.40 16.52
N ALA A 112 7.10 5.24 17.72
CA ALA A 112 8.52 5.43 17.96
C ALA A 112 9.35 4.30 17.35
N ARG A 113 8.83 3.07 17.38
CA ARG A 113 9.47 1.87 16.84
C ARG A 113 8.42 0.87 16.37
N VAL A 114 8.73 0.15 15.30
CA VAL A 114 7.92 -0.98 14.84
C VAL A 114 8.81 -2.21 14.69
N VAL A 115 8.46 -3.27 15.38
CA VAL A 115 9.00 -4.61 15.17
C VAL A 115 7.99 -5.34 14.28
N ALA A 116 8.41 -5.75 13.09
CA ALA A 116 7.56 -6.39 12.10
C ALA A 116 7.99 -7.85 11.92
N ILE A 117 7.07 -8.79 12.06
CA ILE A 117 7.34 -10.22 11.88
C ILE A 117 6.40 -10.83 10.84
N ASP A 118 6.94 -11.72 10.01
CA ASP A 118 6.16 -12.47 9.03
C ASP A 118 6.76 -13.87 8.81
N VAL A 119 5.91 -14.85 8.47
CA VAL A 119 6.35 -16.19 8.10
C VAL A 119 6.89 -16.24 6.67
N GLY A 120 6.46 -15.30 5.80
CA GLY A 120 6.92 -15.16 4.41
C GLY A 120 8.33 -14.62 4.30
N HIS A 121 8.83 -14.58 3.07
CA HIS A 121 10.18 -14.08 2.75
C HIS A 121 10.12 -13.10 1.58
N GLU A 122 11.03 -12.13 1.58
CA GLU A 122 11.27 -11.16 0.49
C GLU A 122 10.04 -10.33 0.07
N GLN A 123 9.09 -10.13 1.00
CA GLN A 123 7.85 -9.38 0.72
C GLN A 123 7.90 -7.95 1.27
N PHE A 124 8.64 -7.72 2.34
CA PHE A 124 8.64 -6.44 3.06
C PHE A 124 9.22 -5.31 2.21
N ALA A 125 8.51 -4.18 2.13
CA ALA A 125 8.88 -3.07 1.27
C ALA A 125 10.27 -2.50 1.60
N PRO A 126 11.16 -2.31 0.59
CA PRO A 126 12.52 -1.85 0.83
C PRO A 126 12.60 -0.49 1.53
N GLU A 127 11.68 0.43 1.24
CA GLU A 127 11.61 1.74 1.88
C GLU A 127 11.31 1.67 3.38
N LEU A 128 10.52 0.68 3.81
CA LEU A 128 10.25 0.45 5.23
C LEU A 128 11.40 -0.30 5.89
N ARG A 129 12.02 -1.26 5.20
CA ARG A 129 13.19 -2.01 5.70
C ARG A 129 14.36 -1.08 6.03
N ASN A 130 14.52 0.00 5.27
CA ASN A 130 15.58 1.00 5.48
C ASN A 130 15.20 2.10 6.50
N ASN A 131 14.00 2.07 7.07
CA ASN A 131 13.58 3.05 8.05
C ASN A 131 14.20 2.73 9.43
N PRO A 132 14.93 3.68 10.07
CA PRO A 132 15.62 3.42 11.34
C PRO A 132 14.69 3.08 12.51
N ARG A 133 13.38 3.36 12.37
CA ARG A 133 12.36 3.00 13.37
C ARG A 133 11.79 1.60 13.16
N VAL A 134 12.21 0.87 12.12
CA VAL A 134 11.67 -0.44 11.77
C VAL A 134 12.72 -1.52 11.89
N GLN A 135 12.36 -2.62 12.53
CA GLN A 135 13.10 -3.87 12.47
C GLN A 135 12.16 -4.95 11.94
N SER A 136 12.48 -5.52 10.79
CA SER A 136 11.66 -6.55 10.14
C SER A 136 12.36 -7.89 10.14
N PHE A 137 11.63 -8.92 10.55
CA PHE A 137 12.10 -10.30 10.65
C PHE A 137 11.16 -11.21 9.86
N GLU A 138 11.69 -11.83 8.84
CA GLU A 138 10.97 -12.77 7.96
C GLU A 138 11.28 -14.23 8.37
N GLY A 139 10.40 -15.16 8.02
CA GLY A 139 10.53 -16.56 8.42
C GLY A 139 10.15 -16.84 9.88
N ILE A 140 9.47 -15.91 10.55
CA ILE A 140 9.06 -16.02 11.95
C ILE A 140 7.61 -16.47 12.05
N ASN A 141 7.39 -17.64 12.67
CA ASN A 141 6.05 -18.11 12.94
C ASN A 141 5.48 -17.44 14.20
N ALA A 142 4.45 -16.64 14.02
CA ALA A 142 3.80 -15.89 15.11
C ALA A 142 3.25 -16.77 16.25
N ARG A 143 2.98 -18.06 15.99
CA ARG A 143 2.50 -19.00 17.03
C ARG A 143 3.58 -19.39 18.04
N GLU A 144 4.83 -19.24 17.66
CA GLU A 144 5.99 -19.72 18.42
C GLU A 144 6.77 -18.57 19.04
N VAL A 145 6.50 -17.32 18.61
CA VAL A 145 7.25 -16.16 19.06
C VAL A 145 6.89 -15.75 20.48
N SER A 146 7.88 -15.60 21.33
CA SER A 146 7.78 -15.04 22.67
C SER A 146 8.44 -13.66 22.77
N LEU A 147 8.19 -12.94 23.86
CA LEU A 147 8.85 -11.66 24.12
C LEU A 147 10.38 -11.83 24.24
N GLU A 148 10.84 -12.94 24.84
CA GLU A 148 12.26 -13.26 24.92
C GLU A 148 12.89 -13.40 23.54
N GLN A 149 12.23 -14.13 22.65
CA GLN A 149 12.70 -14.27 21.27
C GLN A 149 12.71 -12.93 20.51
N LEU A 150 11.71 -12.07 20.74
CA LEU A 150 11.73 -10.72 20.14
C LEU A 150 12.89 -9.89 20.68
N ARG A 151 13.22 -10.00 21.96
CA ARG A 151 14.40 -9.35 22.56
C ARG A 151 15.70 -9.83 21.97
N GLU A 152 15.83 -11.13 21.73
CA GLU A 152 16.99 -11.72 21.05
C GLU A 152 17.09 -11.23 19.59
N LEU A 153 15.99 -11.29 18.82
CA LEU A 153 15.96 -10.87 17.43
C LEU A 153 16.29 -9.37 17.27
N THR A 154 15.79 -8.55 18.18
CA THR A 154 16.00 -7.09 18.13
C THR A 154 17.30 -6.64 18.81
N GLU A 155 18.06 -7.57 19.43
CA GLU A 155 19.22 -7.28 20.27
C GLU A 155 18.93 -6.27 21.40
N ASP A 156 17.71 -6.26 21.91
CA ASP A 156 17.23 -5.35 22.95
C ASP A 156 16.58 -6.11 24.12
N ALA A 157 17.38 -6.36 25.15
CA ALA A 157 16.94 -7.07 26.35
C ALA A 157 15.83 -6.35 27.14
N ASN A 158 15.67 -5.04 26.92
CA ASN A 158 14.65 -4.21 27.57
C ASN A 158 13.45 -3.92 26.65
N LEU A 159 13.34 -4.61 25.53
CA LEU A 159 12.20 -4.42 24.62
C LEU A 159 10.88 -4.61 25.38
N GLU A 160 10.03 -3.61 25.30
CA GLU A 160 8.63 -3.65 25.71
C GLU A 160 7.76 -3.34 24.50
N ILE A 161 6.62 -4.02 24.40
CA ILE A 161 5.64 -3.82 23.31
C ILE A 161 4.41 -3.13 23.90
N ASP A 162 4.13 -1.93 23.42
CA ASP A 162 2.97 -1.14 23.87
C ASP A 162 1.70 -1.44 23.07
N LEU A 163 1.86 -1.86 21.80
CA LEU A 163 0.76 -2.11 20.89
C LEU A 163 1.08 -3.27 19.96
N VAL A 164 0.13 -4.18 19.83
CA VAL A 164 0.20 -5.28 18.86
C VAL A 164 -0.89 -5.09 17.80
N VAL A 165 -0.52 -5.17 16.53
CA VAL A 165 -1.44 -5.24 15.40
C VAL A 165 -1.19 -6.53 14.64
N ALA A 166 -2.24 -7.12 14.05
CA ALA A 166 -2.14 -8.38 13.33
C ALA A 166 -3.10 -8.43 12.14
N ASP A 167 -2.60 -8.86 10.98
CA ASP A 167 -3.41 -9.21 9.78
C ASP A 167 -2.92 -10.57 9.26
N LEU A 168 -3.44 -11.63 9.86
CA LEU A 168 -3.00 -13.00 9.61
C LEU A 168 -3.91 -13.70 8.62
N SER A 169 -3.30 -14.39 7.63
CA SER A 169 -4.01 -15.34 6.78
C SER A 169 -4.08 -16.70 7.50
N PHE A 170 -5.26 -17.23 7.63
CA PHE A 170 -5.43 -18.62 8.09
C PHE A 170 -5.17 -19.57 6.91
N ILE A 171 -4.19 -20.43 7.05
CA ILE A 171 -3.92 -21.56 6.16
C ILE A 171 -4.40 -22.82 6.86
#